data_268edeaea4496ade5495f92d6c7b77df
#
_entry.id   268edeaea4496ade5495f92d6c7b77df
#
_cell.length_a   1.000
_cell.length_b   1.000
_cell.length_c   1.000
_cell.angle_alpha   90.00
_cell.angle_beta   90.00
_cell.angle_gamma   90.00
#
_symmetry.space_group_name_H-M   'P 1'
#
loop_
_entity.id
_entity.type
_entity.pdbx_description
1 polymer ?
#
loop_
_entity_poly.entity_id
_entity_poly.type
_entity_poly.pdbx_seq_one_letter_code
_entity_poly.pdbx_strand_id
1 'polypeptide(L)'
;MAEKRIKIASIRIKNFRSIRNETIAAKDFNIFVGLNDAGKSNVLKALNLFFTGETDYGKKFSFENDFSYLFPKTSHSTKEIRITIKFEIPDTYTDSGEYTWTKVWRTGSYFEESI
;
A
#
# COMPACT_ATOMS: atom_id res chain seq x y z
N MET A 1 -11.36 -7.70 27.40
CA MET A 1 -12.38 -6.90 26.72
C MET A 1 -12.15 -6.96 25.20
N ALA A 2 -13.19 -7.27 24.46
CA ALA A 2 -13.06 -7.34 23.00
C ALA A 2 -12.81 -5.95 22.43
N GLU A 3 -11.84 -5.85 21.54
CA GLU A 3 -11.55 -4.60 20.89
C GLU A 3 -12.57 -4.34 19.77
N LYS A 4 -13.11 -3.13 19.74
CA LYS A 4 -14.16 -2.75 18.80
C LYS A 4 -13.64 -1.96 17.60
N ARG A 5 -12.32 -1.85 17.44
CA ARG A 5 -11.72 -1.08 16.35
C ARG A 5 -11.53 -1.94 15.12
N ILE A 6 -11.72 -1.32 13.95
CA ILE A 6 -11.29 -1.91 12.69
C ILE A 6 -9.77 -1.83 12.67
N LYS A 7 -9.12 -2.96 12.38
CA LYS A 7 -7.66 -3.04 12.36
C LYS A 7 -7.14 -3.37 10.98
N ILE A 8 -5.94 -2.88 10.70
CA ILE A 8 -5.21 -3.30 9.52
C ILE A 8 -4.52 -4.62 9.84
N ALA A 9 -4.81 -5.65 9.04
CA ALA A 9 -4.19 -6.96 9.21
C ALA A 9 -2.88 -7.08 8.43
N SER A 10 -2.85 -6.56 7.20
CA SER A 10 -1.65 -6.59 6.38
C SER A 10 -1.71 -5.52 5.30
N ILE A 11 -0.53 -5.21 4.76
CA ILE A 11 -0.36 -4.24 3.69
C ILE A 11 0.51 -4.89 2.61
N ARG A 12 0.05 -4.86 1.37
CA ARG A 12 0.83 -5.32 0.23
C ARG A 12 1.08 -4.15 -0.70
N ILE A 13 2.35 -3.94 -1.06
CA ILE A 13 2.78 -2.86 -1.93
C ILE A 13 3.50 -3.48 -3.13
N LYS A 14 3.09 -3.09 -4.32
CA LYS A 14 3.64 -3.62 -5.56
C LYS A 14 4.07 -2.49 -6.48
N ASN A 15 5.33 -2.55 -6.93
CA ASN A 15 5.91 -1.64 -7.92
C ASN A 15 5.95 -0.17 -7.50
N PHE A 16 6.19 0.10 -6.23
CA PHE A 16 6.32 1.46 -5.73
C PHE A 16 7.77 1.74 -5.33
N ARG A 17 8.44 2.62 -6.06
CA ARG A 17 9.84 3.01 -5.82
C ARG A 17 10.77 1.80 -5.71
N SER A 18 11.42 1.58 -4.56
CA SER A 18 12.30 0.43 -4.35
C SER A 18 11.56 -0.86 -4.02
N ILE A 19 10.24 -0.79 -3.91
CA ILE A 19 9.42 -1.94 -3.52
C ILE A 19 8.85 -2.60 -4.77
N ARG A 20 9.28 -3.83 -5.07
CA ARG A 20 8.74 -4.61 -6.17
C ARG A 20 7.45 -5.31 -5.77
N ASN A 21 7.49 -6.01 -4.64
CA ASN A 21 6.34 -6.74 -4.12
C ASN A 21 6.64 -7.13 -2.68
N GLU A 22 6.03 -6.43 -1.75
CA GLU A 22 6.20 -6.69 -0.32
C GLU A 22 4.84 -6.83 0.34
N THR A 23 4.73 -7.81 1.22
CA THR A 23 3.58 -7.98 2.09
C THR A 23 4.04 -7.89 3.52
N ILE A 24 3.47 -6.96 4.28
CA ILE A 24 3.86 -6.72 5.67
C ILE A 24 2.65 -6.98 6.55
N ALA A 25 2.77 -7.96 7.46
CA ALA A 25 1.74 -8.18 8.46
C ALA A 25 1.78 -7.04 9.48
N ALA A 26 0.62 -6.63 9.96
CA ALA A 26 0.53 -5.50 10.89
C ALA A 26 1.38 -5.73 12.15
N LYS A 27 1.43 -6.98 12.63
CA LYS A 27 2.21 -7.32 13.82
C LYS A 27 3.72 -7.11 13.61
N ASP A 28 4.19 -7.14 12.36
CA ASP A 28 5.60 -6.99 12.02
C ASP A 28 5.95 -5.58 11.56
N PHE A 29 4.96 -4.72 11.47
CA PHE A 29 5.14 -3.38 10.89
C PHE A 29 6.18 -2.55 11.66
N ASN A 30 6.13 -2.57 12.98
CA ASN A 30 7.08 -1.80 13.79
C ASN A 30 8.52 -2.28 13.59
N ILE A 31 8.71 -3.59 13.46
CA ILE A 31 10.03 -4.16 13.21
C ILE A 31 10.54 -3.75 11.84
N PHE A 32 9.69 -3.89 10.83
CA PHE A 32 10.04 -3.53 9.45
C PHE A 32 10.44 -2.05 9.35
N VAL A 33 9.63 -1.18 9.92
CA VAL A 33 9.84 0.27 9.86
C VAL A 33 11.08 0.70 10.65
N GLY A 34 11.46 -0.06 11.68
CA GLY A 34 12.62 0.24 12.50
C GLY A 34 13.97 -0.20 11.95
N LEU A 35 14.00 -1.07 10.94
CA LEU A 35 15.23 -1.70 10.48
C LEU A 35 15.97 -0.96 9.37
N ASN A 36 15.27 -0.22 8.53
CA ASN A 36 15.89 0.36 7.34
C ASN A 36 15.24 1.68 6.97
N ASP A 37 16.02 2.74 6.97
CA ASP A 37 15.52 4.07 6.69
C ASP A 37 14.93 4.24 5.29
N ALA A 38 15.59 3.68 4.26
CA ALA A 38 15.11 3.80 2.88
C ALA A 38 13.81 3.02 2.66
N GLY A 39 13.78 1.75 3.08
CA GLY A 39 12.58 0.92 2.97
C GLY A 39 11.44 1.47 3.80
N LYS A 40 11.75 1.90 5.02
CA LYS A 40 10.78 2.53 5.92
C LYS A 40 10.12 3.74 5.27
N SER A 41 10.94 4.64 4.69
CA SER A 41 10.43 5.84 4.06
C SER A 41 9.49 5.51 2.91
N ASN A 42 9.84 4.53 2.06
CA ASN A 42 9.01 4.16 0.93
C ASN A 42 7.68 3.51 1.35
N VAL A 43 7.69 2.69 2.39
CA VAL A 43 6.45 2.11 2.93
C VAL A 43 5.53 3.19 3.47
N LEU A 44 6.06 4.13 4.24
CA LEU A 44 5.26 5.23 4.77
C LEU A 44 4.70 6.11 3.67
N LYS A 45 5.46 6.37 2.61
CA LYS A 45 4.98 7.15 1.47
C LYS A 45 3.91 6.41 0.68
N ALA A 46 4.02 5.09 0.55
CA ALA A 46 2.99 4.28 -0.10
C ALA A 46 1.68 4.34 0.68
N LEU A 47 1.76 4.23 2.01
CA LEU A 47 0.57 4.37 2.86
C LEU A 47 -0.04 5.76 2.75
N ASN A 48 0.79 6.78 2.71
CA ASN A 48 0.29 8.14 2.55
C ASN A 48 -0.42 8.31 1.21
N LEU A 49 0.15 7.77 0.14
CA LEU A 49 -0.48 7.77 -1.17
C LEU A 49 -1.85 7.09 -1.13
N PHE A 50 -1.93 5.93 -0.47
CA PHE A 50 -3.17 5.17 -0.38
C PHE A 50 -4.28 5.97 0.31
N PHE A 51 -3.98 6.63 1.42
CA PHE A 51 -4.99 7.30 2.22
C PHE A 51 -5.26 8.75 1.82
N THR A 52 -4.28 9.45 1.25
CA THR A 52 -4.42 10.88 0.95
C THR A 52 -4.32 11.22 -0.53
N GLY A 53 -3.80 10.31 -1.35
CA GLY A 53 -3.52 10.58 -2.76
C GLY A 53 -2.20 11.30 -3.00
N GLU A 54 -1.42 11.53 -1.95
CA GLU A 54 -0.12 12.20 -2.05
C GLU A 54 0.96 11.35 -1.38
N THR A 55 2.17 11.36 -1.94
CA THR A 55 3.30 10.63 -1.34
C THR A 55 3.94 11.43 -0.21
N ASP A 56 3.99 12.75 -0.37
CA ASP A 56 4.48 13.68 0.63
C ASP A 56 3.48 14.80 0.79
N TYR A 57 3.44 15.41 1.95
CA TYR A 57 2.53 16.50 2.23
C TYR A 57 2.72 17.63 1.20
N GLY A 58 1.63 18.02 0.54
CA GLY A 58 1.65 19.10 -0.43
C GLY A 58 2.24 18.77 -1.78
N LYS A 59 2.63 17.53 -2.03
CA LYS A 59 3.20 17.10 -3.31
C LYS A 59 2.24 16.17 -4.03
N LYS A 60 1.97 16.48 -5.29
CA LYS A 60 1.15 15.61 -6.12
C LYS A 60 1.88 14.32 -6.43
N PHE A 61 1.13 13.23 -6.47
CA PHE A 61 1.63 11.96 -6.92
C PHE A 61 2.05 12.02 -8.40
N SER A 62 3.22 11.46 -8.73
CA SER A 62 3.68 11.32 -10.09
C SER A 62 3.99 9.85 -10.37
N PHE A 63 3.21 9.23 -11.25
CA PHE A 63 3.42 7.83 -11.57
C PHE A 63 4.84 7.58 -12.10
N GLU A 64 5.32 8.42 -13.00
CA GLU A 64 6.63 8.26 -13.60
C GLU A 64 7.77 8.31 -12.58
N ASN A 65 7.62 9.14 -11.55
CA ASN A 65 8.63 9.27 -10.50
C ASN A 65 8.54 8.18 -9.44
N ASP A 66 7.33 7.68 -9.18
CA ASP A 66 7.08 6.75 -8.08
C ASP A 66 6.98 5.30 -8.50
N PHE A 67 6.84 5.02 -9.79
CA PHE A 67 6.84 3.66 -10.29
C PHE A 67 8.22 3.02 -10.06
N SER A 68 8.22 1.74 -9.71
CA SER A 68 9.46 1.06 -9.35
C SER A 68 10.49 1.05 -10.47
N TYR A 69 11.68 1.59 -10.20
CA TYR A 69 12.80 1.52 -11.12
C TYR A 69 13.38 0.10 -11.21
N LEU A 70 12.97 -0.79 -10.33
CA LEU A 70 13.37 -2.20 -10.35
C LEU A 70 12.51 -3.06 -11.27
N PHE A 71 11.44 -2.49 -11.83
CA PHE A 71 10.57 -3.21 -12.76
C PHE A 71 11.37 -3.57 -14.02
N PRO A 72 11.36 -4.86 -14.44
CA PRO A 72 12.16 -5.28 -15.60
C PRO A 72 11.73 -4.57 -16.88
N LYS A 73 12.68 -3.99 -17.60
CA LYS A 73 12.41 -3.30 -18.87
C LYS A 73 11.93 -4.26 -19.96
N THR A 74 12.26 -5.53 -19.83
CA THR A 74 11.87 -6.57 -20.77
C THR A 74 10.51 -7.17 -20.47
N SER A 75 9.88 -6.77 -19.35
CA SER A 75 8.58 -7.29 -18.96
C SER A 75 7.48 -6.79 -19.88
N HIS A 76 6.58 -7.68 -20.25
CA HIS A 76 5.37 -7.35 -21.01
C HIS A 76 4.16 -7.13 -20.11
N SER A 77 4.35 -7.24 -18.80
CA SER A 77 3.28 -6.99 -17.82
C SER A 77 2.87 -5.52 -17.83
N THR A 78 1.63 -5.26 -17.51
CA THR A 78 1.13 -3.89 -17.36
C THR A 78 1.88 -3.19 -16.24
N LYS A 79 2.36 -1.98 -16.52
CA LYS A 79 3.02 -1.16 -15.50
C LYS A 79 1.97 -0.53 -14.61
N GLU A 80 1.96 -0.94 -13.35
CA GLU A 80 1.02 -0.41 -12.38
C GLU A 80 1.61 -0.42 -10.98
N ILE A 81 1.21 0.57 -10.18
CA ILE A 81 1.44 0.57 -8.74
C ILE A 81 0.17 0.05 -8.11
N ARG A 82 0.29 -0.98 -7.28
CA ARG A 82 -0.87 -1.58 -6.61
C ARG A 82 -0.61 -1.63 -5.12
N ILE A 83 -1.52 -1.08 -4.34
CA ILE A 83 -1.45 -1.12 -2.88
C ILE A 83 -2.74 -1.76 -2.38
N THR A 84 -2.60 -2.83 -1.61
CA THR A 84 -3.72 -3.59 -1.07
C THR A 84 -3.61 -3.60 0.44
N ILE A 85 -4.67 -3.19 1.13
CA ILE A 85 -4.73 -3.25 2.58
C ILE A 85 -5.83 -4.20 2.99
N LYS A 86 -5.48 -5.16 3.84
CA LYS A 86 -6.43 -6.09 4.41
C LYS A 86 -6.83 -5.61 5.79
N PHE A 87 -8.13 -5.52 6.03
CA PHE A 87 -8.69 -5.04 7.29
C PHE A 87 -9.40 -6.18 8.01
N GLU A 88 -9.35 -6.14 9.33
CA GLU A 88 -10.15 -7.01 10.19
C GLU A 88 -11.24 -6.18 10.85
N ILE A 89 -12.50 -6.59 10.67
CA ILE A 89 -13.63 -5.97 11.31
C ILE A 89 -14.05 -6.84 12.48
N PRO A 90 -14.12 -6.27 13.71
CA PRO A 90 -14.45 -7.04 14.92
C PRO A 90 -15.82 -7.70 14.88
N ASP A 91 -15.96 -8.78 15.63
CA ASP A 91 -17.23 -9.54 15.75
C ASP A 91 -18.39 -8.71 16.30
N THR A 92 -18.08 -7.57 16.90
CA THR A 92 -19.11 -6.67 17.43
C THR A 92 -19.88 -5.94 16.33
N TYR A 93 -19.39 -5.98 15.09
CA TYR A 93 -20.08 -5.40 13.94
C TYR A 93 -20.87 -6.45 13.18
N THR A 94 -21.96 -6.01 12.51
CA THR A 94 -22.81 -6.88 11.74
C THR A 94 -22.06 -7.63 10.64
N ASP A 95 -21.15 -6.92 9.98
CA ASP A 95 -20.37 -7.46 8.86
C ASP A 95 -18.92 -7.74 9.28
N SER A 96 -18.76 -8.53 10.35
CA SER A 96 -17.44 -8.90 10.83
C SER A 96 -16.68 -9.77 9.83
N GLY A 97 -15.33 -9.77 9.92
CA GLY A 97 -14.47 -10.58 9.09
C GLY A 97 -13.35 -9.79 8.46
N GLU A 98 -12.76 -10.34 7.41
CA GLU A 98 -11.67 -9.70 6.69
C GLU A 98 -12.17 -9.04 5.41
N TYR A 99 -11.69 -7.83 5.15
CA TYR A 99 -12.00 -7.08 3.95
C TYR A 99 -10.72 -6.59 3.32
N THR A 100 -10.70 -6.56 1.99
CA THR A 100 -9.53 -6.13 1.23
C THR A 100 -9.89 -4.86 0.46
N TRP A 101 -9.04 -3.86 0.58
CA TRP A 101 -9.20 -2.58 -0.11
C TRP A 101 -7.98 -2.38 -0.99
N THR A 102 -8.18 -2.29 -2.31
CA THR A 102 -7.10 -2.20 -3.29
C THR A 102 -7.21 -0.90 -4.08
N LYS A 103 -6.08 -0.24 -4.27
CA LYS A 103 -5.96 0.92 -5.15
C LYS A 103 -4.85 0.67 -6.17
N VAL A 104 -5.10 1.06 -7.41
CA VAL A 104 -4.17 0.85 -8.53
C VAL A 104 -3.97 2.16 -9.27
N TRP A 105 -2.71 2.47 -9.56
CA TRP A 105 -2.33 3.62 -10.38
C TRP A 105 -1.56 3.15 -11.60
N ARG A 106 -1.81 3.78 -12.74
CA ARG A 106 -1.11 3.50 -14.01
C ARG A 106 -0.69 4.80 -14.67
N THR A 107 0.01 4.68 -15.80
CA THR A 107 0.45 5.84 -16.59
C THR A 107 -0.74 6.74 -16.97
N GLY A 108 -0.48 8.02 -17.02
CA GLY A 108 -1.54 9.01 -17.26
C GLY A 108 -2.36 9.17 -15.99
N SER A 109 -3.44 9.70 -15.92
CA SER A 109 -4.22 9.88 -14.69
C SER A 109 -5.08 8.68 -14.31
N TYR A 110 -4.66 7.48 -14.71
CA TYR A 110 -5.42 6.26 -14.42
C TYR A 110 -5.42 5.94 -12.93
N PHE A 111 -6.60 5.69 -12.39
CA PHE A 111 -6.78 5.28 -11.01
C PHE A 111 -7.96 4.33 -10.91
N GLU A 112 -7.78 3.24 -10.18
CA GLU A 112 -8.82 2.24 -9.94
C GLU A 112 -8.85 1.89 -8.47
N GLU A 113 -10.04 1.70 -7.92
CA GLU A 113 -10.23 1.34 -6.53
C GLU A 113 -11.27 0.23 -6.44
N SER A 114 -11.00 -0.77 -5.60
CA SER A 114 -11.95 -1.85 -5.35
C SER A 114 -11.92 -2.26 -3.88
N ILE A 115 -13.08 -2.61 -3.37
CA ILE A 115 -13.26 -3.04 -1.99
C ILE A 115 -13.89 -4.43 -1.98
#